data_c41b43bb659a5503128d3a3f9547901e
#
_entry.id   c41b43bb659a5503128d3a3f9547901e
#
_cell.length_a   1.000
_cell.length_b   1.000
_cell.length_c   1.000
_cell.angle_alpha   90.00
_cell.angle_beta   90.00
_cell.angle_gamma   90.00
#
_symmetry.space_group_name_H-M   'P 1'
#
loop_
_entity.id
_entity.type
_entity.pdbx_description
1 polymer ?
#
loop_
_entity_poly.entity_id
_entity_poly.type
_entity_poly.pdbx_seq_one_letter_code
_entity_poly.pdbx_strand_id
1 'polypeptide(L)'
;MDRLGASFLMCVSCLIVPFGSYAQRSATVAGYVYCEEKSHTPRNVQVELRGSDQAQLAGVVAADDGAFRFDGLKQGAYTVSVNEPGFEPVSIKLDLSGASQKDLAICLKRIANTPDPPKSNTISTHELSMPAKARDLMESGKKKLYEDKNSRGGVADFQQAIALALGYYEAHYQLAMAYLSLGNASEAEKSFRKSIEVSGDKYGEAEVRLGTILLDQGNAAGGEKAIRRGLQLNPNFWLGHYELGRALLNAKHIREAQDSAEQARLLAPGTAIVYRLLANIHLQGKNYAALLQDIEAYLTLDPDSPAGHRAKELRDQIQRKIALDNPTAAAKP
;
A
#
# COMPACT_ATOMS: atom_id res chain seq x y z
N MET A 1 -68.40 48.96 -20.38
CA MET A 1 -67.52 50.10 -20.55
C MET A 1 -66.12 49.60 -20.47
N ASP A 2 -65.62 49.25 -21.59
CA ASP A 2 -64.55 49.91 -22.41
C ASP A 2 -63.16 49.50 -21.98
N ARG A 3 -62.57 48.87 -22.74
CA ARG A 3 -61.77 48.93 -24.02
C ARG A 3 -60.35 48.50 -23.73
N LEU A 4 -59.95 47.47 -24.44
CA LEU A 4 -59.00 47.43 -25.52
C LEU A 4 -57.55 47.77 -25.18
N GLY A 5 -56.71 46.85 -25.46
CA GLY A 5 -55.27 47.01 -25.70
C GLY A 5 -54.61 45.71 -26.08
N ALA A 6 -54.66 45.40 -27.37
CA ALA A 6 -54.01 44.26 -27.99
C ALA A 6 -52.51 44.52 -28.24
N SER A 7 -51.80 43.41 -28.48
CA SER A 7 -50.53 43.29 -29.19
C SER A 7 -49.28 43.36 -28.33
N PHE A 8 -48.38 42.36 -28.32
CA PHE A 8 -47.64 41.83 -29.44
C PHE A 8 -46.97 40.54 -29.01
N LEU A 9 -47.30 39.45 -29.66
CA LEU A 9 -46.51 38.24 -29.66
C LEU A 9 -45.16 38.52 -30.28
N MET A 10 -44.06 38.33 -29.53
CA MET A 10 -42.76 38.13 -30.14
C MET A 10 -42.16 36.86 -29.58
N CYS A 11 -42.32 35.86 -30.41
CA CYS A 11 -41.75 34.52 -30.23
C CYS A 11 -40.23 34.64 -30.35
N VAL A 12 -39.52 34.65 -29.24
CA VAL A 12 -38.06 34.44 -29.24
C VAL A 12 -37.85 32.98 -28.92
N SER A 13 -37.70 32.18 -29.96
CA SER A 13 -37.17 30.82 -29.88
C SER A 13 -35.75 30.90 -29.38
N CYS A 14 -35.54 30.88 -28.07
CA CYS A 14 -34.25 30.57 -27.51
C CYS A 14 -33.97 29.10 -27.77
N LEU A 15 -33.15 28.87 -28.80
CA LEU A 15 -32.41 27.63 -28.97
C LEU A 15 -31.57 27.37 -27.73
N ILE A 16 -32.14 26.54 -26.82
CA ILE A 16 -31.36 25.90 -25.75
C ILE A 16 -30.50 24.88 -26.47
N VAL A 17 -29.30 25.26 -26.80
CA VAL A 17 -28.23 24.34 -27.12
C VAL A 17 -27.91 23.63 -25.81
N PRO A 18 -28.08 22.31 -25.68
CA PRO A 18 -27.62 21.62 -24.51
C PRO A 18 -26.08 21.74 -24.55
N PHE A 19 -25.50 22.54 -23.68
CA PHE A 19 -24.11 22.39 -23.31
C PHE A 19 -23.98 21.02 -22.71
N GLY A 20 -23.71 20.04 -23.56
CA GLY A 20 -23.17 18.77 -23.14
C GLY A 20 -21.87 19.07 -22.41
N SER A 21 -21.91 19.09 -21.10
CA SER A 21 -20.71 19.00 -20.28
C SER A 21 -20.05 17.67 -20.64
N TYR A 22 -19.10 17.73 -21.59
CA TYR A 22 -18.12 16.68 -21.73
C TYR A 22 -17.38 16.64 -20.40
N ALA A 23 -17.79 15.78 -19.50
CA ALA A 23 -17.01 15.42 -18.35
C ALA A 23 -15.67 14.95 -18.90
N GLN A 24 -14.66 15.79 -18.83
CA GLN A 24 -13.29 15.43 -19.18
C GLN A 24 -12.95 14.23 -18.31
N ARG A 25 -12.84 13.05 -18.93
CA ARG A 25 -12.42 11.85 -18.23
C ARG A 25 -11.02 12.13 -17.71
N SER A 26 -10.90 12.27 -16.40
CA SER A 26 -9.62 12.38 -15.73
C SER A 26 -9.00 10.99 -15.65
N ALA A 27 -7.72 10.90 -15.97
CA ALA A 27 -6.93 9.70 -15.83
C ALA A 27 -6.04 9.76 -14.60
N THR A 28 -5.66 8.61 -14.09
CA THR A 28 -4.75 8.45 -12.97
C THR A 28 -3.53 7.64 -13.43
N VAL A 29 -2.34 8.07 -13.03
CA VAL A 29 -1.11 7.29 -13.11
C VAL A 29 -0.69 6.99 -11.68
N ALA A 30 -0.64 5.73 -11.32
CA ALA A 30 -0.13 5.26 -10.05
C ALA A 30 1.00 4.27 -10.30
N GLY A 31 1.81 4.00 -9.29
CA GLY A 31 2.88 3.04 -9.46
C GLY A 31 3.83 2.99 -8.29
N TYR A 32 4.92 2.29 -8.52
CA TYR A 32 5.95 2.06 -7.52
C TYR A 32 7.33 2.24 -8.09
N VAL A 33 8.18 2.76 -7.23
CA VAL A 33 9.63 2.74 -7.43
C VAL A 33 10.22 1.69 -6.49
N TYR A 34 10.96 0.74 -7.03
CA TYR A 34 11.64 -0.31 -6.27
C TYR A 34 13.04 -0.55 -6.81
N CYS A 35 13.91 -1.16 -6.00
CA CYS A 35 15.26 -1.54 -6.43
C CYS A 35 15.32 -2.99 -6.87
N GLU A 36 16.14 -3.28 -7.89
CA GLU A 36 16.42 -4.64 -8.35
C GLU A 36 17.06 -5.50 -7.25
N GLU A 37 17.91 -4.90 -6.42
CA GLU A 37 18.44 -5.54 -5.22
C GLU A 37 17.47 -5.37 -4.06
N LYS A 38 16.85 -6.47 -3.61
CA LYS A 38 15.80 -6.57 -2.57
C LYS A 38 16.13 -5.92 -1.21
N SER A 39 17.28 -5.30 -1.06
CA SER A 39 17.79 -4.83 0.24
C SER A 39 17.41 -3.40 0.59
N HIS A 40 17.17 -2.51 -0.36
CA HIS A 40 16.89 -1.10 -0.05
C HIS A 40 16.05 -0.44 -1.14
N THR A 41 14.76 -0.20 -0.87
CA THR A 41 13.99 0.80 -1.63
C THR A 41 14.48 2.18 -1.22
N PRO A 42 14.94 3.04 -2.14
CA PRO A 42 15.34 4.39 -1.77
C PRO A 42 14.12 5.13 -1.22
N ARG A 43 14.31 5.83 -0.10
CA ARG A 43 13.28 6.67 0.51
C ARG A 43 13.28 8.05 -0.13
N ASN A 44 12.12 8.71 -0.15
CA ASN A 44 11.95 10.06 -0.70
C ASN A 44 12.31 10.21 -2.17
N VAL A 45 12.12 9.15 -2.97
CA VAL A 45 12.39 9.20 -4.40
C VAL A 45 11.44 10.18 -5.06
N GLN A 46 12.00 11.15 -5.78
CA GLN A 46 11.20 12.10 -6.52
C GLN A 46 10.77 11.50 -7.87
N VAL A 47 9.47 11.39 -8.07
CA VAL A 47 8.87 10.95 -9.34
C VAL A 47 8.31 12.16 -10.04
N GLU A 48 8.77 12.42 -11.26
CA GLU A 48 8.34 13.57 -12.08
C GLU A 48 7.41 13.10 -13.18
N LEU A 49 6.36 13.89 -13.43
CA LEU A 49 5.46 13.74 -14.56
C LEU A 49 5.65 14.90 -15.53
N ARG A 50 5.92 14.60 -16.80
CA ARG A 50 6.07 15.58 -17.88
C ARG A 50 5.03 15.37 -18.96
N GLY A 51 4.56 16.46 -19.55
CA GLY A 51 3.67 16.43 -20.71
C GLY A 51 4.41 16.11 -22.01
N SER A 52 3.67 16.06 -23.10
CA SER A 52 4.20 15.84 -24.45
C SER A 52 5.19 16.92 -24.91
N ASP A 53 5.08 18.12 -24.37
CA ASP A 53 5.97 19.27 -24.58
C ASP A 53 7.23 19.25 -23.69
N GLN A 54 7.45 18.16 -22.94
CA GLN A 54 8.53 17.98 -21.96
C GLN A 54 8.46 18.95 -20.76
N ALA A 55 7.40 19.77 -20.66
CA ALA A 55 7.19 20.59 -19.47
C ALA A 55 6.87 19.70 -18.25
N GLN A 56 7.49 20.00 -17.12
CA GLN A 56 7.18 19.34 -15.87
C GLN A 56 5.78 19.80 -15.40
N LEU A 57 4.84 18.85 -15.33
CA LEU A 57 3.47 19.12 -14.95
C LEU A 57 3.24 18.89 -13.46
N ALA A 58 3.89 17.87 -12.89
CA ALA A 58 3.79 17.51 -11.48
C ALA A 58 5.05 16.78 -11.03
N GLY A 59 5.30 16.82 -9.73
CA GLY A 59 6.30 16.01 -9.04
C GLY A 59 5.71 15.51 -7.73
N VAL A 60 5.91 14.25 -7.42
CA VAL A 60 5.52 13.64 -6.14
C VAL A 60 6.72 12.93 -5.55
N VAL A 61 6.82 12.95 -4.24
CA VAL A 61 7.77 12.11 -3.52
C VAL A 61 7.10 10.76 -3.30
N ALA A 62 7.75 9.70 -3.75
CA ALA A 62 7.27 8.35 -3.47
C ALA A 62 7.24 8.11 -1.96
N ALA A 63 6.21 7.43 -1.48
CA ALA A 63 6.09 7.03 -0.09
C ALA A 63 7.24 6.10 0.34
N ASP A 64 7.39 5.82 1.63
CA ASP A 64 8.45 4.97 2.17
C ASP A 64 8.49 3.55 1.59
N ASP A 65 7.37 3.10 1.03
CA ASP A 65 7.20 1.83 0.32
C ASP A 65 7.42 1.95 -1.19
N GLY A 66 7.78 3.13 -1.69
CA GLY A 66 8.00 3.43 -3.10
C GLY A 66 6.73 3.82 -3.87
N ALA A 67 5.55 3.85 -3.25
CA ALA A 67 4.30 4.18 -3.94
C ALA A 67 4.25 5.64 -4.38
N PHE A 68 3.72 5.90 -5.58
CA PHE A 68 3.43 7.25 -6.06
C PHE A 68 2.12 7.30 -6.85
N ARG A 69 1.52 8.51 -6.93
CA ARG A 69 0.25 8.70 -7.62
C ARG A 69 0.12 10.11 -8.19
N PHE A 70 -0.40 10.19 -9.42
CA PHE A 70 -0.83 11.41 -10.08
C PHE A 70 -2.28 11.27 -10.49
N ASP A 71 -3.15 12.12 -9.95
CA ASP A 71 -4.59 12.13 -10.24
C ASP A 71 -4.99 13.32 -11.12
N GLY A 72 -6.18 13.22 -11.73
CA GLY A 72 -6.76 14.36 -12.46
C GLY A 72 -6.10 14.66 -13.78
N LEU A 73 -5.36 13.73 -14.37
CA LEU A 73 -4.65 13.93 -15.62
C LEU A 73 -5.63 13.97 -16.80
N LYS A 74 -5.34 14.83 -17.78
CA LYS A 74 -6.05 14.83 -19.06
C LYS A 74 -5.63 13.63 -19.89
N GLN A 75 -6.46 13.23 -20.83
CA GLN A 75 -6.05 12.25 -21.83
C GLN A 75 -4.89 12.81 -22.68
N GLY A 76 -3.88 11.99 -22.95
CA GLY A 76 -2.71 12.41 -23.73
C GLY A 76 -1.46 11.60 -23.42
N ALA A 77 -0.36 12.01 -24.06
CA ALA A 77 0.95 11.40 -23.87
C ALA A 77 1.71 12.08 -22.73
N TYR A 78 2.31 11.27 -21.87
CA TYR A 78 3.08 11.70 -20.71
C TYR A 78 4.40 10.95 -20.64
N THR A 79 5.32 11.48 -19.86
CA THR A 79 6.56 10.81 -19.48
C THR A 79 6.67 10.86 -17.96
N VAL A 80 6.80 9.69 -17.33
CA VAL A 80 7.16 9.57 -15.92
C VAL A 80 8.66 9.31 -15.84
N SER A 81 9.36 10.09 -15.04
CA SER A 81 10.80 9.97 -14.87
C SER A 81 11.20 9.95 -13.39
N VAL A 82 12.23 9.19 -13.09
CA VAL A 82 12.90 9.14 -11.80
C VAL A 82 14.39 9.33 -12.03
N ASN A 83 14.95 10.29 -11.34
CA ASN A 83 16.39 10.58 -11.38
C ASN A 83 16.90 10.64 -9.94
N GLU A 84 17.31 9.49 -9.42
CA GLU A 84 17.77 9.33 -8.04
C GLU A 84 19.29 9.18 -8.02
N PRO A 85 20.01 9.94 -7.18
CA PRO A 85 21.46 9.82 -7.06
C PRO A 85 21.91 8.39 -6.72
N GLY A 86 22.86 7.85 -7.49
CA GLY A 86 23.36 6.48 -7.32
C GLY A 86 22.62 5.41 -8.09
N PHE A 87 21.55 5.80 -8.83
CA PHE A 87 20.77 4.92 -9.68
C PHE A 87 20.76 5.38 -11.14
N GLU A 88 20.57 4.45 -12.06
CA GLU A 88 20.36 4.78 -13.46
C GLU A 88 19.04 5.56 -13.62
N PRO A 89 19.03 6.71 -14.33
CA PRO A 89 17.80 7.47 -14.56
C PRO A 89 16.80 6.65 -15.38
N VAL A 90 15.56 6.61 -14.94
CA VAL A 90 14.48 5.88 -15.61
C VAL A 90 13.46 6.88 -16.18
N SER A 91 13.05 6.65 -17.43
CA SER A 91 11.99 7.43 -18.07
C SER A 91 11.04 6.50 -18.83
N ILE A 92 9.74 6.58 -18.51
CA ILE A 92 8.69 5.74 -19.10
C ILE A 92 7.69 6.63 -19.82
N LYS A 93 7.51 6.41 -21.12
CA LYS A 93 6.47 7.08 -21.89
C LYS A 93 5.13 6.39 -21.74
N LEU A 94 4.08 7.17 -21.54
CA LEU A 94 2.72 6.71 -21.31
C LEU A 94 1.79 7.36 -22.30
N ASP A 95 0.82 6.61 -22.78
CA ASP A 95 -0.32 7.13 -23.52
C ASP A 95 -1.60 6.84 -22.72
N LEU A 96 -2.29 7.91 -22.31
CA LEU A 96 -3.55 7.84 -21.58
C LEU A 96 -4.77 8.12 -22.47
N SER A 97 -4.61 8.07 -23.79
CA SER A 97 -5.69 8.40 -24.74
C SER A 97 -6.89 7.46 -24.65
N GLY A 98 -6.73 6.25 -24.11
CA GLY A 98 -7.78 5.24 -23.99
C GLY A 98 -7.94 4.63 -22.59
N ALA A 99 -7.14 5.03 -21.62
CA ALA A 99 -7.13 4.45 -20.28
C ALA A 99 -7.55 5.47 -19.22
N SER A 100 -8.40 5.06 -18.26
CA SER A 100 -8.74 5.86 -17.08
C SER A 100 -7.74 5.69 -15.95
N GLN A 101 -6.94 4.62 -15.97
CA GLN A 101 -5.90 4.33 -14.98
C GLN A 101 -4.75 3.56 -15.64
N LYS A 102 -3.52 3.87 -15.24
CA LYS A 102 -2.32 3.13 -15.62
C LYS A 102 -1.42 2.93 -14.41
N ASP A 103 -1.06 1.68 -14.18
CA ASP A 103 -0.16 1.29 -13.10
C ASP A 103 1.25 1.08 -13.65
N LEU A 104 2.26 1.59 -12.91
CA LEU A 104 3.66 1.56 -13.30
C LEU A 104 4.49 0.87 -12.24
N ALA A 105 5.43 0.04 -12.69
CA ALA A 105 6.50 -0.50 -11.86
C ALA A 105 7.84 0.07 -12.34
N ILE A 106 8.48 0.91 -11.55
CA ILE A 106 9.75 1.55 -11.87
C ILE A 106 10.85 0.86 -11.10
N CYS A 107 11.65 0.07 -11.80
CA CYS A 107 12.82 -0.60 -11.23
C CYS A 107 14.04 0.30 -11.32
N LEU A 108 14.61 0.68 -10.19
CA LEU A 108 15.86 1.41 -10.12
C LEU A 108 17.04 0.44 -10.08
N LYS A 109 17.95 0.60 -11.05
CA LYS A 109 19.22 -0.14 -11.13
C LYS A 109 20.33 0.72 -10.55
N ARG A 110 21.11 0.14 -9.64
CA ARG A 110 22.27 0.83 -9.09
C ARG A 110 23.35 1.03 -10.14
N ILE A 111 23.94 2.21 -10.13
CA ILE A 111 25.18 2.43 -10.89
C ILE A 111 26.30 1.70 -10.15
N ALA A 112 26.99 0.77 -10.84
CA ALA A 112 28.11 0.03 -10.27
C ALA A 112 29.16 0.99 -9.68
N ASN A 113 29.64 0.71 -8.47
CA ASN A 113 30.61 1.50 -7.71
C ASN A 113 30.13 2.84 -7.10
N THR A 114 28.84 3.11 -7.00
CA THR A 114 28.37 4.18 -6.11
C THR A 114 28.36 3.70 -4.66
N PRO A 115 28.97 4.46 -3.72
CA PRO A 115 28.85 4.14 -2.29
C PRO A 115 27.35 4.18 -1.89
N ASP A 116 26.98 3.34 -0.91
CA ASP A 116 25.62 3.39 -0.38
C ASP A 116 25.25 4.82 -0.01
N PRO A 117 24.11 5.34 -0.46
CA PRO A 117 23.61 6.60 0.06
C PRO A 117 23.54 6.48 1.58
N PRO A 118 23.95 7.52 2.31
CA PRO A 118 23.85 7.47 3.76
C PRO A 118 22.42 7.04 4.12
N LYS A 119 22.29 6.02 4.96
CA LYS A 119 20.97 5.56 5.42
C LYS A 119 20.25 6.78 5.92
N SER A 120 19.30 7.29 5.15
CA SER A 120 18.44 8.40 5.56
C SER A 120 17.53 7.86 6.66
N ASN A 121 18.05 7.88 7.87
CA ASN A 121 17.23 7.71 9.04
C ASN A 121 16.37 8.97 9.15
N THR A 122 15.19 8.93 8.54
CA THR A 122 14.17 9.93 8.85
C THR A 122 13.75 9.68 10.29
N ILE A 123 14.44 10.31 11.22
CA ILE A 123 14.12 10.26 12.65
C ILE A 123 12.95 11.22 12.83
N SER A 124 11.85 10.75 13.41
CA SER A 124 10.71 11.63 13.70
C SER A 124 11.13 12.77 14.63
N THR A 125 10.49 13.92 14.51
CA THR A 125 10.75 15.05 15.43
C THR A 125 10.53 14.64 16.87
N HIS A 126 9.61 13.72 17.14
CA HIS A 126 9.38 13.13 18.45
C HIS A 126 10.60 12.31 18.90
N GLU A 127 11.10 11.43 18.06
CA GLU A 127 12.28 10.61 18.35
C GLU A 127 13.54 11.49 18.60
N LEU A 128 13.70 12.58 17.84
CA LEU A 128 14.77 13.55 18.07
C LEU A 128 14.66 14.24 19.45
N SER A 129 13.47 14.39 20.00
CA SER A 129 13.25 14.96 21.32
C SER A 129 13.60 13.99 22.46
N MET A 130 13.81 12.71 22.17
CA MET A 130 14.19 11.71 23.18
C MET A 130 15.67 11.85 23.58
N PRO A 131 16.03 11.51 24.83
CA PRO A 131 17.42 11.50 25.28
C PRO A 131 18.30 10.62 24.36
N ALA A 132 19.51 11.09 24.04
CA ALA A 132 20.41 10.37 23.14
C ALA A 132 20.60 8.90 23.55
N LYS A 133 20.84 8.64 24.84
CA LYS A 133 20.98 7.28 25.35
C LYS A 133 19.73 6.40 25.13
N ALA A 134 18.54 6.98 25.20
CA ALA A 134 17.31 6.25 24.90
C ALA A 134 17.21 5.89 23.40
N ARG A 135 17.63 6.78 22.52
CA ARG A 135 17.71 6.54 21.08
C ARG A 135 18.76 5.48 20.73
N ASP A 136 19.93 5.53 21.36
CA ASP A 136 20.98 4.51 21.16
C ASP A 136 20.49 3.12 21.57
N LEU A 137 19.76 3.01 22.68
CA LEU A 137 19.13 1.75 23.12
C LEU A 137 18.02 1.30 22.15
N MET A 138 17.25 2.23 21.62
CA MET A 138 16.23 1.93 20.61
C MET A 138 16.87 1.30 19.36
N GLU A 139 17.93 1.91 18.84
CA GLU A 139 18.64 1.38 17.66
C GLU A 139 19.34 0.04 17.97
N SER A 140 19.96 -0.11 19.14
CA SER A 140 20.53 -1.38 19.60
C SER A 140 19.44 -2.48 19.66
N GLY A 141 18.28 -2.16 20.21
CA GLY A 141 17.15 -3.07 20.31
C GLY A 141 16.61 -3.48 18.95
N LYS A 142 16.45 -2.53 18.02
CA LYS A 142 16.05 -2.81 16.63
C LYS A 142 17.05 -3.74 15.94
N LYS A 143 18.35 -3.46 16.05
CA LYS A 143 19.40 -4.32 15.50
C LYS A 143 19.29 -5.74 16.05
N LYS A 144 19.21 -5.89 17.39
CA LYS A 144 19.07 -7.19 18.04
C LYS A 144 17.82 -7.94 17.55
N LEU A 145 16.69 -7.24 17.42
CA LEU A 145 15.42 -7.85 17.02
C LEU A 145 15.42 -8.30 15.56
N TYR A 146 15.82 -7.41 14.65
CA TYR A 146 15.63 -7.61 13.20
C TYR A 146 16.84 -8.23 12.50
N GLU A 147 18.06 -7.87 12.91
CA GLU A 147 19.29 -8.36 12.29
C GLU A 147 19.84 -9.61 13.01
N ASP A 148 20.06 -9.49 14.34
CA ASP A 148 20.72 -10.53 15.12
C ASP A 148 19.76 -11.67 15.53
N LYS A 149 18.43 -11.53 15.27
CA LYS A 149 17.39 -12.47 15.71
C LYS A 149 17.37 -12.70 17.23
N ASN A 150 17.90 -11.76 18.00
CA ASN A 150 17.96 -11.79 19.46
C ASN A 150 16.81 -10.97 20.09
N SER A 151 15.60 -11.50 20.01
CA SER A 151 14.39 -10.81 20.52
C SER A 151 14.46 -10.53 22.03
N ARG A 152 15.08 -11.42 22.83
CA ARG A 152 15.25 -11.17 24.28
C ARG A 152 16.17 -9.99 24.57
N GLY A 153 17.27 -9.88 23.83
CA GLY A 153 18.16 -8.74 23.90
C GLY A 153 17.47 -7.44 23.47
N GLY A 154 16.62 -7.50 22.44
CA GLY A 154 15.81 -6.37 22.02
C GLY A 154 14.83 -5.91 23.10
N VAL A 155 14.12 -6.84 23.78
CA VAL A 155 13.22 -6.53 24.92
C VAL A 155 13.96 -5.74 25.99
N ALA A 156 15.17 -6.19 26.37
CA ALA A 156 15.94 -5.52 27.44
C ALA A 156 16.32 -4.08 27.04
N ASP A 157 16.75 -3.86 25.79
CA ASP A 157 17.12 -2.54 25.32
C ASP A 157 15.89 -1.61 25.23
N PHE A 158 14.77 -2.07 24.71
CA PHE A 158 13.54 -1.27 24.62
C PHE A 158 13.00 -0.91 26.00
N GLN A 159 13.06 -1.82 26.98
CA GLN A 159 12.68 -1.53 28.35
C GLN A 159 13.58 -0.45 28.98
N GLN A 160 14.88 -0.50 28.73
CA GLN A 160 15.80 0.53 29.20
C GLN A 160 15.55 1.87 28.50
N ALA A 161 15.26 1.88 27.18
CA ALA A 161 14.90 3.08 26.44
C ALA A 161 13.65 3.75 27.02
N ILE A 162 12.62 2.95 27.32
CA ILE A 162 11.37 3.41 27.97
C ILE A 162 11.66 3.97 29.36
N ALA A 163 12.51 3.33 30.14
CA ALA A 163 12.86 3.81 31.50
C ALA A 163 13.56 5.17 31.47
N LEU A 164 14.32 5.49 30.41
CA LEU A 164 14.97 6.77 30.20
C LEU A 164 14.05 7.84 29.61
N ALA A 165 12.98 7.42 28.91
CA ALA A 165 12.06 8.30 28.21
C ALA A 165 10.64 7.69 28.23
N LEU A 166 9.87 7.98 29.27
CA LEU A 166 8.52 7.42 29.47
C LEU A 166 7.53 7.79 28.36
N GLY A 167 7.79 8.89 27.65
CA GLY A 167 7.00 9.33 26.48
C GLY A 167 7.37 8.65 25.15
N TYR A 168 8.31 7.70 25.13
CA TYR A 168 8.82 7.08 23.92
C TYR A 168 7.86 5.99 23.40
N TYR A 169 6.75 6.40 22.76
CA TYR A 169 5.72 5.47 22.30
C TYR A 169 6.24 4.49 21.22
N GLU A 170 7.21 4.90 20.39
CA GLU A 170 7.85 4.01 19.42
C GLU A 170 8.63 2.88 20.11
N ALA A 171 9.23 3.13 21.28
CA ALA A 171 9.91 2.09 22.05
C ALA A 171 8.92 1.07 22.63
N HIS A 172 7.73 1.52 23.07
CA HIS A 172 6.65 0.60 23.45
C HIS A 172 6.16 -0.25 22.26
N TYR A 173 6.07 0.34 21.07
CA TYR A 173 5.73 -0.39 19.85
C TYR A 173 6.78 -1.47 19.53
N GLN A 174 8.07 -1.11 19.55
CA GLN A 174 9.14 -2.07 19.27
C GLN A 174 9.25 -3.16 20.35
N LEU A 175 8.98 -2.82 21.60
CA LEU A 175 8.86 -3.80 22.68
C LEU A 175 7.75 -4.81 22.40
N ALA A 176 6.59 -4.34 21.91
CA ALA A 176 5.50 -5.21 21.50
C ALA A 176 5.90 -6.14 20.35
N MET A 177 6.61 -5.61 19.34
CA MET A 177 7.14 -6.41 18.23
C MET A 177 8.13 -7.48 18.70
N ALA A 178 8.98 -7.16 19.67
CA ALA A 178 9.89 -8.14 20.28
C ALA A 178 9.14 -9.22 21.04
N TYR A 179 8.07 -8.88 21.77
CA TYR A 179 7.22 -9.87 22.42
C TYR A 179 6.48 -10.77 21.43
N LEU A 180 5.99 -10.24 20.30
CA LEU A 180 5.42 -11.05 19.22
C LEU A 180 6.44 -12.06 18.66
N SER A 181 7.67 -11.63 18.46
CA SER A 181 8.76 -12.49 18.00
C SER A 181 9.10 -13.62 19.02
N LEU A 182 8.80 -13.40 20.30
CA LEU A 182 8.92 -14.41 21.36
C LEU A 182 7.66 -15.27 21.55
N GLY A 183 6.61 -15.06 20.74
CA GLY A 183 5.32 -15.75 20.89
C GLY A 183 4.47 -15.27 22.07
N ASN A 184 4.84 -14.15 22.71
CA ASN A 184 4.14 -13.63 23.88
C ASN A 184 3.11 -12.56 23.48
N ALA A 185 1.98 -13.01 22.91
CA ALA A 185 0.92 -12.11 22.43
C ALA A 185 0.31 -11.23 23.54
N SER A 186 0.24 -11.73 24.78
CA SER A 186 -0.34 -10.97 25.91
C SER A 186 0.51 -9.74 26.26
N GLU A 187 1.84 -9.89 26.37
CA GLU A 187 2.73 -8.77 26.64
C GLU A 187 2.85 -7.81 25.42
N ALA A 188 2.76 -8.38 24.22
CA ALA A 188 2.69 -7.57 23.00
C ALA A 188 1.44 -6.67 22.99
N GLU A 189 0.28 -7.23 23.32
CA GLU A 189 -0.97 -6.45 23.41
C GLU A 189 -0.87 -5.31 24.42
N LYS A 190 -0.37 -5.59 25.64
CA LYS A 190 -0.14 -4.56 26.66
C LYS A 190 0.78 -3.46 26.17
N SER A 191 1.85 -3.84 25.50
CA SER A 191 2.85 -2.89 24.99
C SER A 191 2.30 -2.04 23.85
N PHE A 192 1.49 -2.60 22.92
CA PHE A 192 0.81 -1.79 21.89
C PHE A 192 -0.22 -0.84 22.50
N ARG A 193 -1.03 -1.29 23.47
CA ARG A 193 -1.96 -0.41 24.20
C ARG A 193 -1.22 0.75 24.87
N LYS A 194 -0.06 0.47 25.46
CA LYS A 194 0.77 1.49 26.09
C LYS A 194 1.37 2.46 25.07
N SER A 195 1.80 1.96 23.91
CA SER A 195 2.24 2.79 22.79
C SER A 195 1.14 3.76 22.34
N ILE A 196 -0.10 3.27 22.18
CA ILE A 196 -1.26 4.08 21.81
C ILE A 196 -1.55 5.13 22.87
N GLU A 197 -1.63 4.74 24.14
CA GLU A 197 -1.87 5.64 25.27
C GLU A 197 -0.83 6.78 25.34
N VAL A 198 0.46 6.41 25.30
CA VAL A 198 1.58 7.35 25.41
C VAL A 198 1.66 8.29 24.21
N SER A 199 1.27 7.85 23.02
CA SER A 199 1.19 8.70 21.83
C SER A 199 0.00 9.68 21.84
N GLY A 200 -0.88 9.59 22.83
CA GLY A 200 -2.14 10.33 22.88
C GLY A 200 -3.11 9.88 21.77
N ASP A 201 -3.17 8.58 21.56
CA ASP A 201 -4.02 7.93 20.56
C ASP A 201 -3.74 8.36 19.10
N LYS A 202 -2.49 8.66 18.79
CA LYS A 202 -2.09 9.18 17.47
C LYS A 202 -1.19 8.23 16.68
N TYR A 203 -0.81 7.09 17.24
CA TYR A 203 0.09 6.16 16.57
C TYR A 203 -0.69 5.05 15.85
N GLY A 204 -1.00 5.28 14.57
CA GLY A 204 -1.85 4.42 13.76
C GLY A 204 -1.32 3.00 13.57
N GLU A 205 0.00 2.82 13.45
CA GLU A 205 0.64 1.51 13.32
C GLU A 205 0.40 0.62 14.55
N ALA A 206 0.43 1.22 15.75
CA ALA A 206 0.15 0.49 16.98
C ALA A 206 -1.33 0.06 17.06
N GLU A 207 -2.26 0.91 16.62
CA GLU A 207 -3.68 0.56 16.50
C GLU A 207 -3.89 -0.63 15.55
N VAL A 208 -3.27 -0.61 14.37
CA VAL A 208 -3.36 -1.72 13.42
C VAL A 208 -2.82 -3.01 14.02
N ARG A 209 -1.64 -2.97 14.66
CA ARG A 209 -1.03 -4.16 15.27
C ARG A 209 -1.86 -4.71 16.44
N LEU A 210 -2.42 -3.82 17.25
CA LEU A 210 -3.38 -4.22 18.29
C LEU A 210 -4.59 -4.90 17.67
N GLY A 211 -5.13 -4.33 16.60
CA GLY A 211 -6.24 -4.91 15.85
C GLY A 211 -5.93 -6.30 15.32
N THR A 212 -4.73 -6.53 14.80
CA THR A 212 -4.27 -7.86 14.35
C THR A 212 -4.30 -8.87 15.48
N ILE A 213 -3.78 -8.52 16.67
CA ILE A 213 -3.81 -9.40 17.85
C ILE A 213 -5.26 -9.73 18.24
N LEU A 214 -6.14 -8.74 18.27
CA LEU A 214 -7.56 -8.93 18.61
C LEU A 214 -8.27 -9.85 17.61
N LEU A 215 -7.97 -9.74 16.31
CA LEU A 215 -8.49 -10.68 15.30
C LEU A 215 -8.02 -12.10 15.56
N ASP A 216 -6.75 -12.30 15.87
CA ASP A 216 -6.16 -13.61 16.12
C ASP A 216 -6.69 -14.24 17.43
N GLN A 217 -7.12 -13.41 18.39
CA GLN A 217 -7.84 -13.83 19.61
C GLN A 217 -9.34 -14.11 19.39
N GLY A 218 -9.85 -13.93 18.15
CA GLY A 218 -11.27 -14.13 17.82
C GLY A 218 -12.17 -12.93 18.09
N ASN A 219 -11.62 -11.80 18.57
CA ASN A 219 -12.37 -10.55 18.72
C ASN A 219 -12.44 -9.77 17.40
N ALA A 220 -13.25 -10.28 16.46
CA ALA A 220 -13.35 -9.73 15.12
C ALA A 220 -13.79 -8.26 15.10
N ALA A 221 -14.81 -7.90 15.88
CA ALA A 221 -15.33 -6.53 15.92
C ALA A 221 -14.33 -5.53 16.53
N GLY A 222 -13.66 -5.93 17.63
CA GLY A 222 -12.62 -5.12 18.26
C GLY A 222 -11.40 -4.94 17.34
N GLY A 223 -11.00 -6.01 16.68
CA GLY A 223 -9.88 -6.00 15.74
C GLY A 223 -10.14 -5.11 14.53
N GLU A 224 -11.29 -5.27 13.87
CA GLU A 224 -11.66 -4.42 12.73
C GLU A 224 -11.73 -2.94 13.13
N LYS A 225 -12.35 -2.63 14.27
CA LYS A 225 -12.43 -1.25 14.77
C LYS A 225 -11.05 -0.62 14.98
N ALA A 226 -10.13 -1.35 15.62
CA ALA A 226 -8.76 -0.86 15.85
C ALA A 226 -8.00 -0.65 14.54
N ILE A 227 -8.11 -1.58 13.57
CA ILE A 227 -7.47 -1.45 12.26
C ILE A 227 -8.01 -0.23 11.50
N ARG A 228 -9.34 -0.04 11.47
CA ARG A 228 -9.95 1.13 10.80
C ARG A 228 -9.49 2.44 11.45
N ARG A 229 -9.38 2.49 12.80
CA ARG A 229 -8.83 3.65 13.49
C ARG A 229 -7.38 3.90 13.11
N GLY A 230 -6.56 2.86 13.09
CA GLY A 230 -5.16 2.96 12.67
C GLY A 230 -5.02 3.49 11.24
N LEU A 231 -5.87 3.06 10.31
CA LEU A 231 -5.91 3.55 8.93
C LEU A 231 -6.44 4.98 8.80
N GLN A 232 -7.29 5.45 9.71
CA GLN A 232 -7.66 6.88 9.77
C GLN A 232 -6.47 7.76 10.16
N LEU A 233 -5.58 7.26 11.03
CA LEU A 233 -4.37 7.96 11.48
C LEU A 233 -3.22 7.85 10.47
N ASN A 234 -3.06 6.69 9.86
CA ASN A 234 -2.07 6.42 8.81
C ASN A 234 -2.72 5.71 7.61
N PRO A 235 -3.31 6.44 6.65
CA PRO A 235 -4.00 5.86 5.49
C PRO A 235 -3.07 5.08 4.55
N ASN A 236 -1.76 5.33 4.60
CA ASN A 236 -0.78 4.69 3.72
C ASN A 236 -0.09 3.48 4.36
N PHE A 237 -0.59 3.00 5.48
CA PHE A 237 -0.02 1.83 6.12
C PHE A 237 -0.56 0.54 5.48
N TRP A 238 0.19 0.00 4.50
CA TRP A 238 -0.21 -1.17 3.70
C TRP A 238 -0.67 -2.36 4.54
N LEU A 239 0.00 -2.61 5.69
CA LEU A 239 -0.37 -3.71 6.57
C LEU A 239 -1.77 -3.53 7.15
N GLY A 240 -2.18 -2.31 7.45
CA GLY A 240 -3.54 -2.02 7.93
C GLY A 240 -4.58 -2.40 6.88
N HIS A 241 -4.34 -2.07 5.63
CA HIS A 241 -5.21 -2.47 4.52
C HIS A 241 -5.23 -3.98 4.29
N TYR A 242 -4.06 -4.63 4.37
CA TYR A 242 -3.96 -6.10 4.30
C TYR A 242 -4.77 -6.78 5.41
N GLU A 243 -4.60 -6.34 6.66
CA GLU A 243 -5.31 -6.92 7.81
C GLU A 243 -6.81 -6.63 7.78
N LEU A 244 -7.22 -5.45 7.31
CA LEU A 244 -8.62 -5.14 7.08
C LEU A 244 -9.21 -6.04 6.00
N GLY A 245 -8.51 -6.24 4.87
CA GLY A 245 -8.92 -7.15 3.82
C GLY A 245 -9.06 -8.59 4.33
N ARG A 246 -8.13 -9.06 5.17
CA ARG A 246 -8.17 -10.38 5.82
C ARG A 246 -9.40 -10.52 6.75
N ALA A 247 -9.66 -9.50 7.56
CA ALA A 247 -10.80 -9.49 8.49
C ALA A 247 -12.14 -9.52 7.73
N LEU A 248 -12.28 -8.69 6.70
CA LEU A 248 -13.47 -8.60 5.86
C LEU A 248 -13.70 -9.88 5.05
N LEU A 249 -12.64 -10.52 4.56
CA LEU A 249 -12.73 -11.81 3.87
C LEU A 249 -13.28 -12.89 4.81
N ASN A 250 -12.80 -12.94 6.05
CA ASN A 250 -13.31 -13.87 7.07
C ASN A 250 -14.79 -13.59 7.41
N ALA A 251 -15.19 -12.33 7.40
CA ALA A 251 -16.58 -11.91 7.57
C ALA A 251 -17.45 -12.12 6.31
N LYS A 252 -16.86 -12.62 5.20
CA LYS A 252 -17.49 -12.82 3.88
C LYS A 252 -17.94 -11.53 3.19
N HIS A 253 -17.40 -10.40 3.57
CA HIS A 253 -17.60 -9.12 2.91
C HIS A 253 -16.63 -8.98 1.72
N ILE A 254 -16.85 -9.81 0.68
CA ILE A 254 -15.88 -10.05 -0.41
C ILE A 254 -15.49 -8.77 -1.14
N ARG A 255 -16.45 -7.88 -1.44
CA ARG A 255 -16.18 -6.61 -2.15
C ARG A 255 -15.28 -5.69 -1.32
N GLU A 256 -15.65 -5.44 -0.06
CA GLU A 256 -14.85 -4.58 0.82
C GLU A 256 -13.46 -5.18 1.11
N ALA A 257 -13.38 -6.52 1.22
CA ALA A 257 -12.11 -7.24 1.35
C ALA A 257 -11.22 -7.00 0.13
N GLN A 258 -11.80 -7.05 -1.09
CA GLN A 258 -11.08 -6.78 -2.32
C GLN A 258 -10.57 -5.34 -2.36
N ASP A 259 -11.43 -4.35 -2.07
CA ASP A 259 -11.04 -2.94 -2.06
C ASP A 259 -9.86 -2.70 -1.09
N SER A 260 -9.92 -3.30 0.09
CA SER A 260 -8.85 -3.20 1.09
C SER A 260 -7.56 -3.91 0.63
N ALA A 261 -7.65 -5.11 0.08
CA ALA A 261 -6.49 -5.85 -0.42
C ALA A 261 -5.83 -5.16 -1.63
N GLU A 262 -6.62 -4.53 -2.51
CA GLU A 262 -6.11 -3.73 -3.61
C GLU A 262 -5.37 -2.48 -3.11
N GLN A 263 -5.86 -1.81 -2.06
CA GLN A 263 -5.10 -0.73 -1.42
C GLN A 263 -3.77 -1.25 -0.85
N ALA A 264 -3.78 -2.41 -0.18
CA ALA A 264 -2.53 -3.03 0.29
C ALA A 264 -1.59 -3.34 -0.88
N ARG A 265 -2.09 -3.84 -2.01
CA ARG A 265 -1.32 -4.09 -3.23
C ARG A 265 -0.74 -2.81 -3.81
N LEU A 266 -1.54 -1.75 -3.85
CA LEU A 266 -1.09 -0.43 -4.30
C LEU A 266 0.04 0.12 -3.43
N LEU A 267 -0.01 -0.07 -2.13
CA LEU A 267 0.98 0.43 -1.17
C LEU A 267 2.20 -0.50 -1.00
N ALA A 268 2.10 -1.78 -1.31
CA ALA A 268 3.16 -2.78 -1.13
C ALA A 268 3.15 -3.90 -2.20
N PRO A 269 3.40 -3.58 -3.48
CA PRO A 269 3.27 -4.53 -4.59
C PRO A 269 4.32 -5.63 -4.62
N GLY A 270 5.48 -5.41 -4.00
CA GLY A 270 6.52 -6.42 -3.84
C GLY A 270 6.24 -7.43 -2.71
N THR A 271 5.04 -7.40 -2.12
CA THR A 271 4.72 -8.19 -0.93
C THR A 271 3.85 -9.39 -1.29
N ALA A 272 4.44 -10.58 -1.36
CA ALA A 272 3.78 -11.81 -1.80
C ALA A 272 2.48 -12.13 -1.04
N ILE A 273 2.42 -11.88 0.28
CA ILE A 273 1.23 -12.19 1.08
C ILE A 273 -0.02 -11.40 0.65
N VAL A 274 0.16 -10.22 0.05
CA VAL A 274 -0.96 -9.39 -0.46
C VAL A 274 -1.62 -10.07 -1.66
N TYR A 275 -0.84 -10.60 -2.61
CA TYR A 275 -1.36 -11.34 -3.76
C TYR A 275 -2.01 -12.66 -3.33
N ARG A 276 -1.48 -13.30 -2.29
CA ARG A 276 -2.14 -14.48 -1.70
C ARG A 276 -3.50 -14.12 -1.09
N LEU A 277 -3.64 -12.96 -0.48
CA LEU A 277 -4.93 -12.48 0.02
C LEU A 277 -5.90 -12.21 -1.13
N LEU A 278 -5.47 -11.50 -2.18
CA LEU A 278 -6.27 -11.25 -3.39
C LEU A 278 -6.71 -12.56 -4.06
N ALA A 279 -5.79 -13.52 -4.21
CA ALA A 279 -6.12 -14.84 -4.73
C ALA A 279 -7.22 -15.54 -3.90
N ASN A 280 -7.15 -15.49 -2.58
CA ASN A 280 -8.19 -16.05 -1.72
C ASN A 280 -9.53 -15.32 -1.87
N ILE A 281 -9.52 -13.99 -2.01
CA ILE A 281 -10.71 -13.17 -2.24
C ILE A 281 -11.36 -13.55 -3.58
N HIS A 282 -10.57 -13.60 -4.67
CA HIS A 282 -11.06 -13.96 -6.00
C HIS A 282 -11.51 -15.42 -6.08
N LEU A 283 -10.89 -16.32 -5.33
CA LEU A 283 -11.34 -17.70 -5.21
C LEU A 283 -12.74 -17.77 -4.57
N GLN A 284 -12.96 -17.08 -3.47
CA GLN A 284 -14.28 -17.02 -2.82
C GLN A 284 -15.32 -16.30 -3.67
N GLY A 285 -14.91 -15.26 -4.39
CA GLY A 285 -15.73 -14.52 -5.37
C GLY A 285 -15.96 -15.28 -6.68
N LYS A 286 -15.34 -16.46 -6.88
CA LYS A 286 -15.38 -17.27 -8.11
C LYS A 286 -14.90 -16.51 -9.35
N ASN A 287 -14.07 -15.51 -9.18
CA ASN A 287 -13.42 -14.78 -10.27
C ASN A 287 -12.11 -15.48 -10.66
N TYR A 288 -12.22 -16.54 -11.43
CA TYR A 288 -11.06 -17.38 -11.78
C TYR A 288 -10.02 -16.67 -12.66
N ALA A 289 -10.43 -15.68 -13.46
CA ALA A 289 -9.50 -14.93 -14.29
C ALA A 289 -8.56 -14.06 -13.43
N ALA A 290 -9.12 -13.28 -12.49
CA ALA A 290 -8.33 -12.49 -11.56
C ALA A 290 -7.52 -13.37 -10.59
N LEU A 291 -8.10 -14.50 -10.13
CA LEU A 291 -7.40 -15.48 -9.32
C LEU A 291 -6.11 -15.98 -9.97
N LEU A 292 -6.14 -16.31 -11.27
CA LEU A 292 -4.95 -16.75 -11.99
C LEU A 292 -3.89 -15.64 -12.08
N GLN A 293 -4.30 -14.39 -12.30
CA GLN A 293 -3.38 -13.25 -12.31
C GLN A 293 -2.69 -13.07 -10.96
N ASP A 294 -3.45 -13.16 -9.86
CA ASP A 294 -2.87 -13.05 -8.51
C ASP A 294 -1.93 -14.20 -8.17
N ILE A 295 -2.26 -15.42 -8.58
CA ILE A 295 -1.38 -16.58 -8.39
C ILE A 295 -0.06 -16.37 -9.16
N GLU A 296 -0.09 -15.91 -10.40
CA GLU A 296 1.12 -15.64 -11.17
C GLU A 296 1.97 -14.52 -10.53
N ALA A 297 1.32 -13.44 -10.08
CA ALA A 297 2.02 -12.37 -9.35
C ALA A 297 2.63 -12.89 -8.03
N TYR A 298 1.89 -13.70 -7.27
CA TYR A 298 2.41 -14.36 -6.08
C TYR A 298 3.63 -15.24 -6.38
N LEU A 299 3.55 -16.08 -7.41
CA LEU A 299 4.62 -16.99 -7.82
C LEU A 299 5.87 -16.27 -8.34
N THR A 300 5.73 -15.08 -8.90
CA THR A 300 6.86 -14.24 -9.28
C THR A 300 7.67 -13.79 -8.05
N LEU A 301 6.99 -13.57 -6.92
CA LEU A 301 7.59 -13.07 -5.68
C LEU A 301 8.06 -14.19 -4.74
N ASP A 302 7.35 -15.32 -4.72
CA ASP A 302 7.58 -16.43 -3.76
C ASP A 302 7.32 -17.81 -4.39
N PRO A 303 8.13 -18.21 -5.39
CA PRO A 303 7.90 -19.46 -6.13
C PRO A 303 8.23 -20.74 -5.36
N ASP A 304 9.18 -20.67 -4.41
CA ASP A 304 9.81 -21.86 -3.82
C ASP A 304 9.38 -22.20 -2.40
N SER A 305 8.52 -21.33 -1.82
CA SER A 305 7.94 -21.63 -0.51
C SER A 305 6.92 -22.77 -0.58
N PRO A 306 6.60 -23.41 0.55
CA PRO A 306 5.51 -24.39 0.61
C PRO A 306 4.16 -23.81 0.14
N ALA A 307 3.96 -22.50 0.28
CA ALA A 307 2.78 -21.83 -0.24
C ALA A 307 2.87 -21.62 -1.76
N GLY A 308 4.06 -21.34 -2.30
CA GLY A 308 4.31 -21.28 -3.75
C GLY A 308 4.03 -22.60 -4.45
N HIS A 309 4.47 -23.71 -3.88
CA HIS A 309 4.16 -25.03 -4.44
C HIS A 309 2.65 -25.28 -4.50
N ARG A 310 1.90 -24.97 -3.42
CA ARG A 310 0.43 -25.08 -3.41
C ARG A 310 -0.23 -24.14 -4.43
N ALA A 311 0.32 -22.95 -4.61
CA ALA A 311 -0.18 -22.00 -5.60
C ALA A 311 0.01 -22.50 -7.04
N LYS A 312 1.15 -23.15 -7.35
CA LYS A 312 1.39 -23.81 -8.64
C LYS A 312 0.35 -24.91 -8.90
N GLU A 313 0.12 -25.78 -7.91
CA GLU A 313 -0.90 -26.84 -8.02
C GLU A 313 -2.31 -26.29 -8.27
N LEU A 314 -2.69 -25.27 -7.52
CA LEU A 314 -4.01 -24.61 -7.67
C LEU A 314 -4.16 -23.99 -9.07
N ARG A 315 -3.14 -23.27 -9.56
CA ARG A 315 -3.12 -22.70 -10.90
C ARG A 315 -3.39 -23.78 -11.96
N ASP A 316 -2.65 -24.88 -11.88
CA ASP A 316 -2.73 -25.98 -12.86
C ASP A 316 -4.11 -26.67 -12.82
N GLN A 317 -4.71 -26.79 -11.63
CA GLN A 317 -6.07 -27.31 -11.47
C GLN A 317 -7.12 -26.40 -12.13
N ILE A 318 -7.02 -25.08 -11.89
CA ILE A 318 -7.94 -24.09 -12.46
C ILE A 318 -7.81 -24.06 -13.99
N GLN A 319 -6.59 -24.05 -14.54
CA GLN A 319 -6.34 -24.05 -15.97
C GLN A 319 -6.93 -25.30 -16.64
N ARG A 320 -6.75 -26.48 -16.06
CA ARG A 320 -7.38 -27.73 -16.55
C ARG A 320 -8.89 -27.65 -16.53
N LYS A 321 -9.49 -27.10 -15.47
CA LYS A 321 -10.93 -26.94 -15.37
C LYS A 321 -11.45 -25.99 -16.44
N ILE A 322 -10.82 -24.86 -16.66
CA ILE A 322 -11.21 -23.92 -17.73
C ILE A 322 -11.10 -24.56 -19.11
N ALA A 323 -10.05 -25.36 -19.37
CA ALA A 323 -9.87 -26.06 -20.63
C ALA A 323 -10.97 -27.13 -20.88
N LEU A 324 -11.42 -27.80 -19.83
CA LEU A 324 -12.51 -28.78 -19.92
C LEU A 324 -13.89 -28.12 -20.15
N ASP A 325 -14.13 -26.98 -19.52
CA ASP A 325 -15.38 -26.22 -19.62
C ASP A 325 -15.47 -25.45 -20.97
N ASN A 326 -14.34 -25.22 -21.68
CA ASN A 326 -14.27 -24.53 -22.97
C ASN A 326 -13.42 -25.31 -24.00
N PRO A 327 -13.88 -26.47 -24.49
CA PRO A 327 -13.08 -27.31 -25.39
C PRO A 327 -12.80 -26.67 -26.76
N THR A 328 -13.55 -25.64 -27.17
CA THR A 328 -13.36 -24.94 -28.45
C THR A 328 -12.22 -23.90 -28.43
N ALA A 329 -11.72 -23.49 -27.27
CA ALA A 329 -10.60 -22.58 -27.18
C ALA A 329 -9.24 -23.28 -27.33
N ALA A 330 -9.16 -24.59 -27.11
CA ALA A 330 -7.94 -25.38 -27.18
C ALA A 330 -7.61 -25.89 -28.59
N ALA A 331 -8.50 -25.66 -29.61
CA ALA A 331 -8.39 -26.21 -30.96
C ALA A 331 -8.07 -25.15 -32.03
N LYS A 332 -7.32 -24.08 -31.70
CA LYS A 332 -6.70 -23.24 -32.74
C LYS A 332 -5.20 -23.46 -32.74
N PRO A 333 -4.66 -23.96 -33.89
CA PRO A 333 -3.24 -24.18 -34.08
C PRO A 333 -2.45 -22.85 -34.13
#